data_9316faf8723fd4ebc9fc281a8b4cfb86
#
_entry.id   9316faf8723fd4ebc9fc281a8b4cfb86
#
_cell.length_a   1.000
_cell.length_b   1.000
_cell.length_c   1.000
_cell.angle_alpha   90.00
_cell.angle_beta   90.00
_cell.angle_gamma   90.00
#
_symmetry.space_group_name_H-M   'P 1'
#
loop_
_entity.id
_entity.type
_entity.pdbx_description
1 polymer ?
#
loop_
_entity_poly.entity_id
_entity_poly.type
_entity_poly.pdbx_seq_one_letter_code
_entity_poly.pdbx_strand_id
1 'polypeptide(L)'
;MFKKILIIGCGLIGSSILRGSITKKISKHYFVYEKSHKNIQKIKKISNKIRILKILDNKLSDVDLVVLSTPMSEYEKIIPNLNRYLNKNCLITDVGSTKENILKLKNKRLSKSLDWITSHPISGSEVSGPEYGTKNLFVNKWCVVVNDKNKIKQNKLLKFWKKLGSKVIIMDA
;
A
#
# COMPACT_ATOMS: atom_id res chain seq x y z
N MET A 1 -4.31 -15.10 0.07
CA MET A 1 -3.76 -14.12 -0.86
C MET A 1 -4.84 -13.09 -1.16
N PHE A 2 -4.51 -11.88 -1.63
CA PHE A 2 -5.49 -10.83 -1.95
C PHE A 2 -6.08 -11.06 -3.34
N LYS A 3 -7.37 -10.79 -3.53
CA LYS A 3 -8.02 -10.82 -4.85
C LYS A 3 -7.71 -9.52 -5.61
N LYS A 4 -7.80 -8.38 -4.89
CA LYS A 4 -7.65 -7.04 -5.44
C LYS A 4 -6.80 -6.16 -4.54
N ILE A 5 -5.71 -5.62 -5.09
CA ILE A 5 -4.81 -4.68 -4.41
C ILE A 5 -4.96 -3.30 -5.04
N LEU A 6 -5.10 -2.28 -4.21
CA LEU A 6 -5.04 -0.86 -4.59
C LEU A 6 -3.77 -0.24 -4.03
N ILE A 7 -2.99 0.39 -4.89
CA ILE A 7 -1.84 1.22 -4.50
C ILE A 7 -2.22 2.68 -4.71
N ILE A 8 -2.16 3.46 -3.64
CA ILE A 8 -2.43 4.90 -3.66
C ILE A 8 -1.09 5.64 -3.59
N GLY A 9 -0.76 6.35 -4.68
CA GLY A 9 0.59 6.88 -4.93
C GLY A 9 1.52 5.81 -5.50
N CYS A 10 2.04 6.06 -6.68
CA CYS A 10 2.85 5.06 -7.38
C CYS A 10 4.21 5.65 -7.82
N GLY A 11 4.91 6.27 -6.86
CA GLY A 11 6.32 6.68 -6.99
C GLY A 11 7.26 5.47 -6.96
N LEU A 12 8.48 5.66 -6.49
CA LEU A 12 9.50 4.59 -6.36
C LEU A 12 8.97 3.38 -5.58
N ILE A 13 8.49 3.60 -4.35
CA ILE A 13 8.05 2.52 -3.46
C ILE A 13 6.79 1.85 -3.99
N GLY A 14 5.75 2.63 -4.33
CA GLY A 14 4.48 2.10 -4.83
C GLY A 14 4.63 1.30 -6.12
N SER A 15 5.44 1.78 -7.06
CA SER A 15 5.71 1.05 -8.31
C SER A 15 6.57 -0.21 -8.11
N SER A 16 7.45 -0.22 -7.10
CA SER A 16 8.20 -1.42 -6.73
C SER A 16 7.30 -2.48 -6.11
N ILE A 17 6.38 -2.07 -5.21
CA ILE A 17 5.34 -2.96 -4.67
C ILE A 17 4.51 -3.54 -5.82
N LEU A 18 4.08 -2.70 -6.76
CA LEU A 18 3.29 -3.11 -7.91
C LEU A 18 4.03 -4.14 -8.78
N ARG A 19 5.28 -3.84 -9.18
CA ARG A 19 6.12 -4.75 -9.97
C ARG A 19 6.39 -6.07 -9.27
N GLY A 20 6.76 -6.03 -7.99
CA GLY A 20 6.99 -7.21 -7.17
C GLY A 20 5.72 -8.06 -7.02
N SER A 21 4.57 -7.41 -6.77
CA SER A 21 3.28 -8.07 -6.62
C SER A 21 2.82 -8.76 -7.90
N ILE A 22 3.01 -8.11 -9.06
CA ILE A 22 2.68 -8.71 -10.37
C ILE A 22 3.59 -9.90 -10.67
N THR A 23 4.91 -9.74 -10.51
CA THR A 23 5.90 -10.79 -10.77
C THR A 23 5.65 -12.01 -9.90
N LYS A 24 5.33 -11.81 -8.63
CA LYS A 24 5.10 -12.90 -7.66
C LYS A 24 3.64 -13.35 -7.57
N LYS A 25 2.79 -12.85 -8.47
CA LYS A 25 1.35 -13.19 -8.57
C LYS A 25 0.63 -13.10 -7.22
N ILE A 26 0.87 -11.99 -6.48
CA ILE A 26 0.30 -11.80 -5.13
C ILE A 26 -1.20 -11.52 -5.19
N SER A 27 -1.69 -10.93 -6.27
CA SER A 27 -3.11 -10.64 -6.49
C SER A 27 -3.54 -11.01 -7.90
N LYS A 28 -4.87 -11.12 -8.10
CA LYS A 28 -5.47 -11.28 -9.43
C LYS A 28 -5.63 -9.93 -10.15
N HIS A 29 -5.94 -8.86 -9.40
CA HIS A 29 -6.24 -7.53 -9.94
C HIS A 29 -5.42 -6.46 -9.23
N TYR A 30 -4.89 -5.53 -10.00
CA TYR A 30 -4.06 -4.43 -9.53
C TYR A 30 -4.67 -3.10 -9.95
N PHE A 31 -4.96 -2.26 -8.95
CA PHE A 31 -5.46 -0.91 -9.12
C PHE A 31 -4.43 0.08 -8.63
N VAL A 32 -4.33 1.20 -9.30
CA VAL A 32 -3.45 2.31 -8.92
C VAL A 32 -4.25 3.60 -8.97
N TYR A 33 -4.18 4.37 -7.89
CA TYR A 33 -4.62 5.76 -7.88
C TYR A 33 -3.39 6.65 -7.83
N GLU A 34 -3.20 7.44 -8.87
CA GLU A 34 -2.07 8.35 -9.04
C GLU A 34 -2.59 9.67 -9.64
N LYS A 35 -2.16 10.80 -9.06
CA LYS A 35 -2.61 12.13 -9.52
C LYS A 35 -1.78 12.65 -10.69
N SER A 36 -0.49 12.34 -10.73
CA SER A 36 0.42 12.81 -11.77
C SER A 36 0.14 12.12 -13.11
N HIS A 37 -0.31 12.88 -14.10
CA HIS A 37 -0.53 12.37 -15.45
C HIS A 37 0.76 11.79 -16.07
N LYS A 38 1.92 12.41 -15.81
CA LYS A 38 3.23 11.92 -16.23
C LYS A 38 3.54 10.54 -15.65
N ASN A 39 3.27 10.35 -14.34
CA ASN A 39 3.47 9.06 -13.70
C ASN A 39 2.49 8.01 -14.21
N ILE A 40 1.23 8.36 -14.46
CA ILE A 40 0.23 7.45 -15.02
C ILE A 40 0.70 6.85 -16.34
N GLN A 41 1.28 7.66 -17.24
CA GLN A 41 1.80 7.16 -18.52
C GLN A 41 2.94 6.14 -18.33
N LYS A 42 3.79 6.36 -17.33
CA LYS A 42 4.88 5.43 -17.00
C LYS A 42 4.35 4.14 -16.36
N ILE A 43 3.35 4.26 -15.47
CA ILE A 43 2.74 3.13 -14.78
C ILE A 43 2.03 2.20 -15.77
N LYS A 44 1.33 2.73 -16.76
CA LYS A 44 0.66 1.94 -17.82
C LYS A 44 1.64 1.04 -18.59
N LYS A 45 2.90 1.44 -18.71
CA LYS A 45 3.95 0.65 -19.38
C LYS A 45 4.46 -0.53 -18.53
N ILE A 46 4.13 -0.59 -17.23
CA ILE A 46 4.59 -1.68 -16.36
C ILE A 46 3.88 -3.00 -16.70
N SER A 47 2.56 -2.96 -16.91
CA SER A 47 1.78 -4.15 -17.23
C SER A 47 0.36 -3.77 -17.68
N ASN A 48 -0.21 -4.55 -18.61
CA ASN A 48 -1.62 -4.44 -19.01
C ASN A 48 -2.61 -4.93 -17.92
N LYS A 49 -2.12 -5.56 -16.87
CA LYS A 49 -2.94 -6.00 -15.72
C LYS A 49 -3.32 -4.87 -14.76
N ILE A 50 -2.80 -3.66 -14.97
CA ILE A 50 -3.01 -2.51 -14.09
C ILE A 50 -4.22 -1.71 -14.55
N ARG A 51 -5.11 -1.41 -13.61
CA ARG A 51 -6.22 -0.49 -13.82
C ARG A 51 -5.95 0.81 -13.06
N ILE A 52 -5.91 1.92 -13.79
CA ILE A 52 -5.77 3.25 -13.19
C ILE A 52 -7.15 3.74 -12.76
N LEU A 53 -7.27 4.12 -11.50
CA LEU A 53 -8.45 4.81 -10.97
C LEU A 53 -8.25 6.32 -11.10
N LYS A 54 -9.23 7.02 -11.67
CA LYS A 54 -9.24 8.49 -11.75
C LYS A 54 -9.73 9.13 -10.46
N ILE A 55 -10.63 8.42 -9.76
CA ILE A 55 -11.23 8.83 -8.49
C ILE A 55 -11.29 7.64 -7.54
N LEU A 56 -11.36 7.93 -6.26
CA LEU A 56 -11.59 6.95 -5.21
C LEU A 56 -13.11 6.93 -4.93
N ASP A 57 -13.80 5.94 -5.50
CA ASP A 57 -15.26 5.82 -5.50
C ASP A 57 -15.72 4.41 -5.04
N ASN A 58 -16.96 4.04 -5.36
CA ASN A 58 -17.56 2.76 -5.01
C ASN A 58 -16.81 1.52 -5.57
N LYS A 59 -15.91 1.70 -6.53
CA LYS A 59 -15.02 0.61 -7.03
C LYS A 59 -14.06 0.11 -5.97
N LEU A 60 -13.98 0.79 -4.82
CA LEU A 60 -13.16 0.38 -3.68
C LEU A 60 -13.84 -0.72 -2.84
N SER A 61 -15.14 -0.96 -3.00
CA SER A 61 -15.93 -1.85 -2.14
C SER A 61 -15.46 -3.32 -2.12
N ASP A 62 -14.76 -3.75 -3.16
CA ASP A 62 -14.23 -5.12 -3.30
C ASP A 62 -12.69 -5.19 -3.26
N VAL A 63 -12.04 -4.10 -2.80
CA VAL A 63 -10.58 -4.09 -2.56
C VAL A 63 -10.27 -4.83 -1.25
N ASP A 64 -9.27 -5.71 -1.29
CA ASP A 64 -8.84 -6.48 -0.12
C ASP A 64 -7.64 -5.87 0.60
N LEU A 65 -6.78 -5.17 -0.15
CA LEU A 65 -5.59 -4.50 0.39
C LEU A 65 -5.44 -3.12 -0.25
N VAL A 66 -5.34 -2.10 0.60
CA VAL A 66 -4.90 -0.75 0.21
C VAL A 66 -3.50 -0.52 0.74
N VAL A 67 -2.60 -0.06 -0.14
CA VAL A 67 -1.25 0.39 0.22
C VAL A 67 -1.15 1.89 0.00
N LEU A 68 -0.97 2.65 1.08
CA LEU A 68 -0.73 4.09 1.03
C LEU A 68 0.76 4.35 0.83
N SER A 69 1.13 4.81 -0.34
CA SER A 69 2.52 5.13 -0.73
C SER A 69 2.68 6.52 -1.33
N THR A 70 1.77 7.43 -0.96
CA THR A 70 1.90 8.88 -1.15
C THR A 70 2.67 9.49 0.02
N PRO A 71 3.10 10.76 -0.07
CA PRO A 71 3.51 11.53 1.10
C PRO A 71 2.42 11.52 2.19
N MET A 72 2.82 11.48 3.46
CA MET A 72 1.88 11.37 4.58
C MET A 72 0.91 12.56 4.67
N SER A 73 1.31 13.73 4.20
CA SER A 73 0.44 14.92 4.11
C SER A 73 -0.82 14.70 3.24
N GLU A 74 -0.81 13.70 2.36
CA GLU A 74 -1.97 13.37 1.54
C GLU A 74 -2.96 12.42 2.23
N TYR A 75 -2.57 11.77 3.32
CA TYR A 75 -3.42 10.78 3.99
C TYR A 75 -4.74 11.36 4.50
N GLU A 76 -4.71 12.57 5.07
CA GLU A 76 -5.94 13.24 5.54
C GLU A 76 -6.98 13.44 4.44
N LYS A 77 -6.54 13.71 3.21
CA LYS A 77 -7.41 13.88 2.04
C LYS A 77 -7.94 12.57 1.50
N ILE A 78 -7.23 11.46 1.74
CA ILE A 78 -7.55 10.12 1.23
C ILE A 78 -8.52 9.40 2.17
N ILE A 79 -8.33 9.49 3.49
CA ILE A 79 -9.09 8.77 4.51
C ILE A 79 -10.62 8.91 4.37
N PRO A 80 -11.21 10.08 4.09
CA PRO A 80 -12.66 10.19 3.92
C PRO A 80 -13.22 9.25 2.85
N ASN A 81 -12.52 9.11 1.72
CA ASN A 81 -12.93 8.18 0.66
C ASN A 81 -12.77 6.71 1.08
N LEU A 82 -11.70 6.39 1.84
CA LEU A 82 -11.52 5.04 2.37
C LEU A 82 -12.65 4.69 3.34
N ASN A 83 -13.01 5.59 4.25
CA ASN A 83 -14.11 5.40 5.19
C ASN A 83 -15.45 5.19 4.49
N ARG A 84 -15.68 5.90 3.39
CA ARG A 84 -16.94 5.87 2.66
C ARG A 84 -17.11 4.62 1.80
N TYR A 85 -16.04 4.14 1.18
CA TYR A 85 -16.16 3.17 0.09
C TYR A 85 -15.50 1.83 0.37
N LEU A 86 -14.60 1.69 1.36
CA LEU A 86 -13.99 0.40 1.66
C LEU A 86 -14.91 -0.51 2.47
N ASN A 87 -14.84 -1.80 2.16
CA ASN A 87 -15.46 -2.83 2.99
C ASN A 87 -14.64 -3.05 4.27
N LYS A 88 -15.31 -3.36 5.38
CA LYS A 88 -14.69 -3.68 6.69
C LYS A 88 -13.66 -4.82 6.63
N ASN A 89 -13.75 -5.69 5.62
CA ASN A 89 -12.77 -6.76 5.43
C ASN A 89 -11.47 -6.31 4.78
N CYS A 90 -11.44 -5.10 4.20
CA CYS A 90 -10.23 -4.54 3.61
C CYS A 90 -9.15 -4.34 4.67
N LEU A 91 -7.91 -4.62 4.29
CA LEU A 91 -6.72 -4.27 5.07
C LEU A 91 -6.09 -3.02 4.46
N ILE A 92 -5.83 -2.02 5.29
CA ILE A 92 -5.06 -0.84 4.90
C ILE A 92 -3.66 -0.97 5.48
N THR A 93 -2.66 -0.64 4.70
CA THR A 93 -1.27 -0.46 5.16
C THR A 93 -0.65 0.76 4.51
N ASP A 94 0.48 1.21 5.04
CA ASP A 94 1.25 2.32 4.52
C ASP A 94 2.74 1.97 4.44
N VAL A 95 3.52 2.87 3.84
CA VAL A 95 4.97 2.73 3.74
C VAL A 95 5.73 3.87 4.42
N GLY A 96 5.03 4.72 5.15
CA GLY A 96 5.60 5.90 5.80
C GLY A 96 6.61 5.56 6.89
N SER A 97 7.62 6.38 7.07
CA SER A 97 8.67 6.20 8.09
C SER A 97 8.25 6.67 9.48
N THR A 98 7.46 7.74 9.59
CA THR A 98 7.08 8.37 10.85
C THR A 98 5.77 7.78 11.37
N LYS A 99 5.87 6.81 12.29
CA LYS A 99 4.69 6.04 12.74
C LYS A 99 3.79 6.79 13.71
N GLU A 100 4.34 7.60 14.60
CA GLU A 100 3.55 8.34 15.59
C GLU A 100 2.44 9.20 14.95
N ASN A 101 2.79 9.97 13.92
CA ASN A 101 1.83 10.82 13.22
C ASN A 101 0.76 10.00 12.47
N ILE A 102 1.16 8.87 11.89
CA ILE A 102 0.23 7.97 11.21
C ILE A 102 -0.75 7.34 12.20
N LEU A 103 -0.27 6.92 13.36
CA LEU A 103 -1.12 6.33 14.41
C LEU A 103 -2.09 7.35 14.99
N LYS A 104 -1.63 8.60 15.26
CA LYS A 104 -2.51 9.70 15.67
C LYS A 104 -3.59 9.97 14.63
N LEU A 105 -3.22 10.02 13.36
CA LEU A 105 -4.15 10.24 12.25
C LEU A 105 -5.15 9.08 12.10
N LYS A 106 -4.67 7.84 12.13
CA LYS A 106 -5.50 6.63 12.13
C LYS A 106 -6.56 6.71 13.22
N ASN A 107 -6.13 6.95 14.46
CA ASN A 107 -7.03 6.98 15.61
C ASN A 107 -8.08 8.10 15.55
N LYS A 108 -7.70 9.24 14.96
CA LYS A 108 -8.57 10.44 14.86
C LYS A 108 -9.54 10.38 13.69
N ARG A 109 -9.14 9.80 12.56
CA ARG A 109 -9.85 9.99 11.28
C ARG A 109 -10.36 8.70 10.64
N LEU A 110 -9.75 7.55 10.92
CA LEU A 110 -10.19 6.29 10.31
C LEU A 110 -11.42 5.74 11.03
N SER A 111 -12.38 5.23 10.26
CA SER A 111 -13.53 4.50 10.80
C SER A 111 -13.06 3.29 11.62
N LYS A 112 -13.67 3.07 12.79
CA LYS A 112 -13.38 1.93 13.67
C LYS A 112 -13.68 0.57 13.02
N SER A 113 -14.46 0.55 11.95
CA SER A 113 -14.77 -0.66 11.18
C SER A 113 -13.65 -1.09 10.22
N LEU A 114 -12.65 -0.23 9.99
CA LEU A 114 -11.54 -0.48 9.08
C LEU A 114 -10.26 -0.78 9.86
N ASP A 115 -9.45 -1.70 9.34
CA ASP A 115 -8.15 -2.04 9.90
C ASP A 115 -7.02 -1.43 9.08
N TRP A 116 -6.26 -0.55 9.71
CA TRP A 116 -5.02 -0.01 9.16
C TRP A 116 -3.85 -0.50 10.00
N ILE A 117 -3.11 -1.45 9.48
CA ILE A 117 -1.88 -1.96 10.11
C ILE A 117 -0.70 -1.29 9.43
N THR A 118 0.02 -0.46 10.17
CA THR A 118 1.09 0.34 9.62
C THR A 118 2.32 -0.50 9.34
N SER A 119 3.03 -0.20 8.25
CA SER A 119 4.30 -0.85 7.92
C SER A 119 5.32 0.15 7.39
N HIS A 120 6.60 -0.17 7.53
CA HIS A 120 7.71 0.64 7.03
C HIS A 120 8.77 -0.25 6.38
N PRO A 121 8.76 -0.40 5.06
CA PRO A 121 9.86 -1.03 4.36
C PRO A 121 11.09 -0.12 4.42
N ILE A 122 12.18 -0.62 5.01
CA ILE A 122 13.46 0.09 5.08
C ILE A 122 14.16 -0.10 3.75
N SER A 123 13.62 0.56 2.76
CA SER A 123 14.07 0.48 1.36
C SER A 123 13.74 1.78 0.65
N GLY A 124 14.62 2.21 -0.21
CA GLY A 124 14.45 3.43 -0.98
C GLY A 124 15.74 3.81 -1.66
N SER A 125 15.70 4.92 -2.36
CA SER A 125 16.86 5.59 -2.94
C SER A 125 16.52 7.08 -3.05
N GLU A 126 17.48 7.89 -3.40
CA GLU A 126 17.34 9.33 -3.56
C GLU A 126 16.51 9.72 -4.80
N VAL A 127 16.27 8.78 -5.71
CA VAL A 127 15.46 9.01 -6.90
C VAL A 127 13.98 8.85 -6.64
N SER A 128 13.15 9.58 -7.37
CA SER A 128 11.70 9.53 -7.27
C SER A 128 11.05 9.23 -8.62
N GLY A 129 9.90 8.57 -8.61
CA GLY A 129 9.13 8.27 -9.81
C GLY A 129 8.94 6.78 -10.07
N PRO A 130 7.90 6.41 -10.83
CA PRO A 130 7.57 5.01 -11.10
C PRO A 130 8.58 4.29 -12.00
N GLU A 131 9.36 5.01 -12.78
CA GLU A 131 10.40 4.47 -13.65
C GLU A 131 11.55 3.82 -12.88
N TYR A 132 11.85 4.32 -11.69
CA TYR A 132 12.93 3.82 -10.85
C TYR A 132 12.51 2.64 -9.97
N GLY A 133 11.22 2.31 -9.93
CA GLY A 133 10.74 1.16 -9.18
C GLY A 133 11.26 -0.16 -9.76
N THR A 134 11.60 -1.09 -8.87
CA THR A 134 12.10 -2.41 -9.23
C THR A 134 11.32 -3.51 -8.52
N LYS A 135 11.18 -4.68 -9.18
CA LYS A 135 10.53 -5.85 -8.56
C LYS A 135 11.29 -6.42 -7.36
N ASN A 136 12.56 -6.08 -7.23
CA ASN A 136 13.48 -6.61 -6.21
C ASN A 136 13.82 -5.60 -5.10
N LEU A 137 13.20 -4.40 -5.08
CA LEU A 137 13.53 -3.34 -4.12
C LEU A 137 13.54 -3.83 -2.66
N PHE A 138 12.66 -4.76 -2.33
CA PHE A 138 12.44 -5.23 -0.96
C PHE A 138 13.20 -6.53 -0.62
N VAL A 139 13.88 -7.13 -1.61
CA VAL A 139 14.59 -8.40 -1.41
C VAL A 139 15.72 -8.22 -0.38
N ASN A 140 15.68 -9.04 0.67
CA ASN A 140 16.63 -9.01 1.80
C ASN A 140 16.64 -7.68 2.59
N LYS A 141 15.67 -6.79 2.38
CA LYS A 141 15.51 -5.55 3.14
C LYS A 141 14.54 -5.77 4.30
N TRP A 142 14.75 -5.04 5.38
CA TRP A 142 13.84 -5.08 6.52
C TRP A 142 12.53 -4.35 6.21
N CYS A 143 11.45 -4.89 6.76
CA CYS A 143 10.15 -4.23 6.81
C CYS A 143 9.61 -4.32 8.24
N VAL A 144 9.46 -3.19 8.89
CA VAL A 144 8.82 -3.11 10.21
C VAL A 144 7.32 -3.10 10.02
N VAL A 145 6.61 -3.97 10.75
CA VAL A 145 5.15 -3.97 10.85
C VAL A 145 4.79 -3.68 12.30
N VAL A 146 3.96 -2.66 12.52
CA VAL A 146 3.54 -2.34 13.88
C VAL A 146 2.56 -3.41 14.38
N ASN A 147 2.77 -3.83 15.63
CA ASN A 147 1.92 -4.82 16.29
C ASN A 147 0.45 -4.35 16.31
N ASP A 148 -0.47 -5.24 15.99
CA ASP A 148 -1.91 -4.94 15.90
C ASP A 148 -2.75 -6.02 16.57
N LYS A 149 -3.91 -5.63 17.08
CA LYS A 149 -4.86 -6.52 17.74
C LYS A 149 -5.45 -7.56 16.77
N ASN A 150 -5.67 -7.17 15.53
CA ASN A 150 -6.17 -8.07 14.48
C ASN A 150 -5.05 -8.97 13.94
N LYS A 151 -4.75 -10.05 14.66
CA LYS A 151 -3.67 -10.99 14.29
C LYS A 151 -3.88 -11.66 12.94
N ILE A 152 -5.13 -11.86 12.52
CA ILE A 152 -5.44 -12.46 11.21
C ILE A 152 -4.99 -11.52 10.09
N LYS A 153 -5.36 -10.24 10.14
CA LYS A 153 -4.96 -9.24 9.15
C LYS A 153 -3.46 -8.93 9.24
N GLN A 154 -2.90 -8.88 10.45
CA GLN A 154 -1.46 -8.74 10.65
C GLN A 154 -0.70 -9.88 9.95
N ASN A 155 -1.08 -11.13 10.15
CA ASN A 155 -0.45 -12.27 9.48
C ASN A 155 -0.57 -12.21 7.95
N LYS A 156 -1.68 -11.71 7.40
CA LYS A 156 -1.82 -11.48 5.96
C LYS A 156 -0.80 -10.44 5.48
N LEU A 157 -0.60 -9.35 6.24
CA LEU A 157 0.38 -8.30 5.91
C LEU A 157 1.82 -8.82 5.99
N LEU A 158 2.16 -9.60 7.03
CA LEU A 158 3.48 -10.23 7.14
C LEU A 158 3.77 -11.14 5.93
N LYS A 159 2.81 -11.96 5.54
CA LYS A 159 2.92 -12.82 4.34
C LYS A 159 3.09 -12.00 3.05
N PHE A 160 2.42 -10.85 2.95
CA PHE A 160 2.56 -9.93 1.81
C PHE A 160 3.99 -9.42 1.68
N TRP A 161 4.56 -8.86 2.74
CA TRP A 161 5.93 -8.34 2.73
C TRP A 161 6.98 -9.44 2.53
N LYS A 162 6.81 -10.61 3.19
CA LYS A 162 7.68 -11.77 2.96
C LYS A 162 7.65 -12.23 1.50
N LYS A 163 6.47 -12.24 0.86
CA LYS A 163 6.38 -12.53 -0.57
C LYS A 163 7.08 -11.51 -1.45
N LEU A 164 7.12 -10.24 -1.08
CA LEU A 164 7.92 -9.22 -1.76
C LEU A 164 9.43 -9.41 -1.55
N GLY A 165 9.82 -10.29 -0.63
CA GLY A 165 11.21 -10.63 -0.35
C GLY A 165 11.77 -9.96 0.90
N SER A 166 10.95 -9.23 1.67
CA SER A 166 11.38 -8.55 2.89
C SER A 166 11.66 -9.52 4.03
N LYS A 167 12.66 -9.16 4.84
CA LYS A 167 12.81 -9.65 6.22
C LYS A 167 11.84 -8.84 7.08
N VAL A 168 10.86 -9.50 7.70
CA VAL A 168 9.78 -8.79 8.41
C VAL A 168 9.97 -8.92 9.90
N ILE A 169 9.89 -7.79 10.61
CA ILE A 169 9.93 -7.71 12.07
C ILE A 169 8.65 -7.02 12.55
N ILE A 170 8.13 -7.49 13.70
CA ILE A 170 7.00 -6.85 14.39
C ILE A 170 7.58 -6.02 15.53
N MET A 171 7.11 -4.78 15.64
CA MET A 171 7.49 -3.87 16.73
C MET A 171 6.22 -3.24 17.32
N ASP A 172 6.25 -2.96 18.60
CA ASP A 172 5.23 -2.12 19.23
C ASP A 172 5.43 -0.65 18.81
N ALA A 173 4.36 0.14 18.92
CA ALA A 173 4.31 1.52 18.48
C ALA A 173 4.93 2.48 19.53
#